data_795d09b01ae66db49b7cd8149b293095
#
_entry.id   795d09b01ae66db49b7cd8149b293095
#
_cell.length_a   1.000
_cell.length_b   1.000
_cell.length_c   1.000
_cell.angle_alpha   90.00
_cell.angle_beta   90.00
_cell.angle_gamma   90.00
#
_symmetry.space_group_name_H-M   'P 1'
#
loop_
_entity.id
_entity.type
_entity.pdbx_description
1 polymer ?
#
loop_
_entity_poly.entity_id
_entity_poly.type
_entity_poly.pdbx_seq_one_letter_code
_entity_poly.pdbx_strand_id
1 'polypeptide(L)'
;MDLPDYERKIVIDGRIENGSPAMVIVSRSVDYFAPLNLETLMNDVFIKNAVVTVSCDGVSEQLQFTLCEDSPVYLAYVGRNIIGEPGKRYDLRVEIGDTVYTSSTTICQPFHLDSVWLAFANEQDTTPTTRIQLTDNPATHDYYMFQLKIHGKRLHDRLWVTSFPVAFDDATFSGQTVNYEILRANPSSLFESTMTDEEKDEFYRMTYRKGDTIYMKTSLLDYESYLYWSAMTYELSVGQNPFMSPAPVPCNIKGENVIGNWCGFASTIDTLYYPDDAVARRRLVRR
;
A
#
# COMPACT_ATOMS: atom_id res chain seq x y z
N MET A 1 31.16 -2.35 -22.09
CA MET A 1 30.01 -1.45 -22.28
C MET A 1 29.89 -0.74 -20.94
N ASP A 2 30.35 0.49 -20.85
CA ASP A 2 30.21 1.27 -19.61
C ASP A 2 28.73 1.64 -19.49
N LEU A 3 28.09 1.15 -18.45
CA LEU A 3 26.74 1.59 -18.10
C LEU A 3 26.82 3.07 -17.70
N PRO A 4 25.85 3.89 -18.09
CA PRO A 4 25.80 5.29 -17.62
C PRO A 4 25.83 5.31 -16.10
N ASP A 5 26.60 6.23 -15.50
CA ASP A 5 26.59 6.46 -14.06
C ASP A 5 25.14 6.75 -13.61
N TYR A 6 24.61 5.85 -12.81
CA TYR A 6 23.27 6.00 -12.26
C TYR A 6 23.33 6.95 -11.05
N GLU A 7 22.75 8.12 -11.20
CA GLU A 7 22.64 9.06 -10.09
C GLU A 7 21.60 8.54 -9.09
N ARG A 8 22.05 8.16 -7.90
CA ARG A 8 21.19 7.65 -6.82
C ARG A 8 20.25 8.73 -6.34
N LYS A 9 18.95 8.48 -6.41
CA LYS A 9 17.91 9.38 -5.92
C LYS A 9 17.58 9.08 -4.46
N ILE A 10 17.16 10.10 -3.75
CA ILE A 10 16.50 9.91 -2.45
C ILE A 10 15.10 9.37 -2.69
N VAL A 11 14.72 8.36 -1.93
CA VAL A 11 13.39 7.75 -1.97
C VAL A 11 12.72 8.00 -0.64
N ILE A 12 11.58 8.68 -0.65
CA ILE A 12 10.76 8.94 0.53
C ILE A 12 9.40 8.31 0.31
N ASP A 13 9.11 7.24 1.05
CA ASP A 13 7.82 6.55 1.05
C ASP A 13 7.17 6.74 2.42
N GLY A 14 6.15 7.58 2.47
CA GLY A 14 5.51 7.97 3.70
C GLY A 14 3.99 7.84 3.65
N ARG A 15 3.42 7.49 4.81
CA ARG A 15 1.98 7.40 4.98
C ARG A 15 1.52 7.89 6.35
N ILE A 16 0.32 8.42 6.37
CA ILE A 16 -0.46 8.64 7.58
C ILE A 16 -1.89 8.15 7.33
N GLU A 17 -2.42 7.38 8.25
CA GLU A 17 -3.74 6.73 8.12
C GLU A 17 -4.62 7.16 9.30
N ASN A 18 -5.93 7.30 9.09
CA ASN A 18 -6.83 7.61 10.20
C ASN A 18 -6.70 6.58 11.33
N GLY A 19 -6.59 7.07 12.55
CA GLY A 19 -6.40 6.25 13.76
C GLY A 19 -4.98 5.72 13.98
N SER A 20 -4.01 6.06 13.09
CA SER A 20 -2.63 5.59 13.18
C SER A 20 -1.62 6.73 13.15
N PRO A 21 -0.43 6.57 13.75
CA PRO A 21 0.65 7.53 13.60
C PRO A 21 1.26 7.48 12.19
N ALA A 22 2.00 8.52 11.84
CA ALA A 22 2.77 8.59 10.61
C ALA A 22 3.88 7.53 10.56
N MET A 23 4.13 6.99 9.38
CA MET A 23 5.26 6.11 9.09
C MET A 23 5.94 6.57 7.80
N VAL A 24 7.27 6.71 7.84
CA VAL A 24 8.07 7.17 6.69
C VAL A 24 9.32 6.29 6.54
N ILE A 25 9.53 5.77 5.35
CA ILE A 25 10.76 5.10 4.96
C ILE A 25 11.60 6.10 4.16
N VAL A 26 12.85 6.27 4.55
CA VAL A 26 13.81 7.13 3.85
C VAL A 26 14.97 6.27 3.39
N SER A 27 15.20 6.25 2.08
CA SER A 27 16.21 5.39 1.47
C SER A 27 16.87 6.04 0.25
N ARG A 28 17.83 5.35 -0.35
CA ARG A 28 18.42 5.68 -1.66
C ARG A 28 17.98 4.65 -2.68
N SER A 29 17.74 5.09 -3.91
CA SER A 29 17.56 4.16 -5.01
C SER A 29 18.82 3.33 -5.23
N VAL A 30 18.65 2.10 -5.67
CA VAL A 30 19.76 1.18 -5.98
C VAL A 30 19.76 0.86 -7.46
N ASP A 31 20.95 0.48 -7.98
CA ASP A 31 21.05 0.00 -9.34
C ASP A 31 20.24 -1.28 -9.51
N TYR A 32 19.66 -1.44 -10.69
CA TYR A 32 18.80 -2.60 -11.01
C TYR A 32 19.49 -3.96 -10.76
N PHE A 33 20.81 -4.03 -10.95
CA PHE A 33 21.60 -5.25 -10.76
C PHE A 33 22.28 -5.36 -9.39
N ALA A 34 22.02 -4.41 -8.48
CA ALA A 34 22.63 -4.46 -7.15
C ALA A 34 22.08 -5.64 -6.35
N PRO A 35 22.94 -6.42 -5.67
CA PRO A 35 22.44 -7.49 -4.81
C PRO A 35 21.72 -6.89 -3.60
N LEU A 36 20.42 -7.17 -3.50
CA LEU A 36 19.60 -6.75 -2.37
C LEU A 36 19.64 -7.85 -1.30
N ASN A 37 20.47 -7.65 -0.30
CA ASN A 37 20.49 -8.44 0.93
C ASN A 37 20.30 -7.52 2.14
N LEU A 38 20.04 -8.09 3.32
CA LEU A 38 19.77 -7.31 4.53
C LEU A 38 20.93 -6.38 4.91
N GLU A 39 22.17 -6.80 4.72
CA GLU A 39 23.36 -6.01 5.03
C GLU A 39 23.46 -4.79 4.10
N THR A 40 23.29 -4.98 2.80
CA THR A 40 23.27 -3.89 1.80
C THR A 40 22.10 -2.93 2.09
N LEU A 41 20.93 -3.45 2.38
CA LEU A 41 19.77 -2.63 2.75
C LEU A 41 20.07 -1.76 3.96
N MET A 42 20.62 -2.35 5.02
CA MET A 42 20.91 -1.66 6.27
C MET A 42 22.04 -0.65 6.16
N ASN A 43 23.07 -0.89 5.35
CA ASN A 43 24.26 -0.06 5.33
C ASN A 43 24.25 0.96 4.19
N ASP A 44 23.71 0.60 3.03
CA ASP A 44 23.85 1.40 1.81
C ASP A 44 22.53 2.03 1.33
N VAL A 45 21.39 1.43 1.68
CA VAL A 45 20.09 1.83 1.17
C VAL A 45 19.33 2.70 2.17
N PHE A 46 19.17 2.26 3.41
CA PHE A 46 18.41 3.04 4.40
C PHE A 46 19.17 4.25 4.90
N ILE A 47 18.50 5.40 4.94
CA ILE A 47 19.00 6.63 5.58
C ILE A 47 18.42 6.67 7.00
N LYS A 48 19.26 6.34 7.98
CA LYS A 48 18.87 6.18 9.41
C LYS A 48 19.04 7.45 10.23
N ASN A 49 19.72 8.45 9.68
CA ASN A 49 20.10 9.70 10.35
C ASN A 49 19.37 10.93 9.76
N ALA A 50 18.27 10.72 9.06
CA ALA A 50 17.41 11.82 8.63
C ALA A 50 16.64 12.38 9.83
N VAL A 51 16.37 13.68 9.81
CA VAL A 51 15.40 14.30 10.72
C VAL A 51 14.07 14.33 9.99
N VAL A 52 13.13 13.48 10.43
CA VAL A 52 11.80 13.35 9.82
C VAL A 52 10.78 13.96 10.76
N THR A 53 10.05 14.98 10.29
CA THR A 53 9.05 15.72 11.07
C THR A 53 7.72 15.70 10.36
N VAL A 54 6.66 15.42 11.09
CA VAL A 54 5.26 15.55 10.64
C VAL A 54 4.59 16.64 11.45
N SER A 55 3.78 17.45 10.77
CA SER A 55 3.07 18.57 11.39
C SER A 55 1.59 18.55 11.01
N CYS A 56 0.74 18.90 11.98
CA CYS A 56 -0.71 19.04 11.81
C CYS A 56 -1.21 20.12 12.76
N ASP A 57 -2.03 21.06 12.27
CA ASP A 57 -2.68 22.12 13.07
C ASP A 57 -1.70 22.92 13.97
N GLY A 58 -0.48 23.16 13.47
CA GLY A 58 0.56 23.90 14.20
C GLY A 58 1.33 23.08 15.24
N VAL A 59 1.00 21.81 15.41
CA VAL A 59 1.76 20.85 16.23
C VAL A 59 2.72 20.08 15.35
N SER A 60 3.94 19.89 15.80
CA SER A 60 4.97 19.12 15.07
C SER A 60 5.52 17.99 15.93
N GLU A 61 5.81 16.87 15.29
CA GLU A 61 6.43 15.70 15.90
C GLU A 61 7.60 15.22 15.06
N GLN A 62 8.75 15.00 15.70
CA GLN A 62 9.87 14.32 15.10
C GLN A 62 9.70 12.79 15.24
N LEU A 63 9.66 12.10 14.12
CA LEU A 63 9.53 10.66 14.04
C LEU A 63 10.83 9.95 14.45
N GLN A 64 10.70 8.76 15.02
CA GLN A 64 11.82 7.95 15.48
C GLN A 64 12.10 6.80 14.52
N PHE A 65 13.36 6.61 14.10
CA PHE A 65 13.78 5.45 13.33
C PHE A 65 13.75 4.20 14.21
N THR A 66 12.94 3.21 13.86
CA THR A 66 12.69 2.03 14.69
C THR A 66 12.31 0.81 13.86
N LEU A 67 12.27 -0.35 14.50
CA LEU A 67 11.60 -1.53 13.96
C LEU A 67 10.10 -1.29 13.88
N CYS A 68 9.52 -1.56 12.72
CA CYS A 68 8.10 -1.39 12.45
C CYS A 68 7.57 -2.61 11.68
N GLU A 69 6.74 -3.41 12.31
CA GLU A 69 6.18 -4.63 11.71
C GLU A 69 5.22 -4.35 10.55
N ASP A 70 4.62 -3.14 10.53
CA ASP A 70 3.74 -2.69 9.44
C ASP A 70 4.50 -2.10 8.25
N SER A 71 5.83 -1.97 8.36
CA SER A 71 6.68 -1.58 7.24
C SER A 71 7.04 -2.79 6.39
N PRO A 72 6.98 -2.71 5.05
CA PRO A 72 7.36 -3.80 4.16
C PRO A 72 8.84 -4.20 4.28
N VAL A 73 9.65 -3.34 4.89
CA VAL A 73 11.09 -3.55 5.13
C VAL A 73 11.44 -3.63 6.61
N TYR A 74 10.43 -3.71 7.49
CA TYR A 74 10.53 -3.79 8.95
C TYR A 74 11.26 -2.64 9.64
N LEU A 75 11.56 -1.58 8.93
CA LEU A 75 12.25 -0.39 9.43
C LEU A 75 11.55 0.85 8.89
N ALA A 76 11.30 1.82 9.75
CA ALA A 76 10.71 3.10 9.36
C ALA A 76 10.99 4.17 10.42
N TYR A 77 10.79 5.42 10.04
CA TYR A 77 10.55 6.52 10.97
C TYR A 77 9.09 6.49 11.38
N VAL A 78 8.78 6.37 12.65
CA VAL A 78 7.42 6.20 13.17
C VAL A 78 7.11 7.29 14.19
N GLY A 79 5.94 7.91 14.04
CA GLY A 79 5.36 8.86 14.99
C GLY A 79 4.71 8.15 16.18
N ARG A 80 4.30 8.94 17.16
CA ARG A 80 3.62 8.44 18.38
C ARG A 80 2.45 9.33 18.80
N ASN A 81 2.58 10.64 18.62
CA ASN A 81 1.67 11.62 19.20
C ASN A 81 0.68 12.19 18.18
N ILE A 82 1.15 12.44 16.95
CA ILE A 82 0.28 12.89 15.86
C ILE A 82 -0.38 11.66 15.24
N ILE A 83 -1.66 11.50 15.51
CA ILE A 83 -2.50 10.43 14.97
C ILE A 83 -3.31 10.98 13.82
N GLY A 84 -3.45 10.22 12.73
CA GLY A 84 -4.22 10.60 11.58
C GLY A 84 -5.71 10.78 11.90
N GLU A 85 -6.29 11.88 11.45
CA GLU A 85 -7.71 12.21 11.59
C GLU A 85 -8.29 12.61 10.23
N PRO A 86 -9.49 12.14 9.88
CA PRO A 86 -10.15 12.52 8.64
C PRO A 86 -10.35 14.05 8.53
N GLY A 87 -10.17 14.57 7.32
CA GLY A 87 -10.32 15.98 7.01
C GLY A 87 -9.11 16.84 7.37
N LYS A 88 -8.11 16.31 8.05
CA LYS A 88 -6.91 17.06 8.41
C LYS A 88 -5.80 16.92 7.37
N ARG A 89 -5.02 18.01 7.26
CA ARG A 89 -3.82 18.09 6.43
C ARG A 89 -2.59 17.82 7.28
N TYR A 90 -1.66 17.06 6.72
CA TYR A 90 -0.40 16.66 7.32
C TYR A 90 0.76 17.09 6.44
N ASP A 91 1.67 17.89 6.98
CA ASP A 91 2.88 18.33 6.30
C ASP A 91 4.04 17.45 6.76
N LEU A 92 4.79 16.93 5.79
CA LEU A 92 6.02 16.16 5.99
C LEU A 92 7.23 17.04 5.69
N ARG A 93 8.24 16.97 6.56
CA ARG A 93 9.57 17.56 6.36
C ARG A 93 10.62 16.50 6.67
N VAL A 94 11.52 16.26 5.73
CA VAL A 94 12.65 15.35 5.86
C VAL A 94 13.94 16.13 5.61
N GLU A 95 14.89 16.06 6.55
CA GLU A 95 16.19 16.72 6.46
C GLU A 95 17.28 15.66 6.41
N ILE A 96 18.13 15.72 5.39
CA ILE A 96 19.27 14.84 5.19
C ILE A 96 20.51 15.70 4.96
N GLY A 97 21.36 15.85 5.97
CA GLY A 97 22.42 16.84 5.96
C GLY A 97 21.85 18.27 5.80
N ASP A 98 22.30 18.98 4.78
CA ASP A 98 21.82 20.35 4.48
C ASP A 98 20.62 20.39 3.53
N THR A 99 20.16 19.21 3.05
CA THR A 99 19.06 19.15 2.07
C THR A 99 17.73 18.90 2.78
N VAL A 100 16.71 19.62 2.33
CA VAL A 100 15.35 19.56 2.89
C VAL A 100 14.37 19.10 1.82
N TYR A 101 13.55 18.12 2.18
CA TYR A 101 12.44 17.62 1.37
C TYR A 101 11.13 17.90 2.09
N THR A 102 10.09 18.26 1.35
CA THR A 102 8.79 18.57 1.92
C THR A 102 7.65 18.01 1.08
N SER A 103 6.57 17.66 1.74
CA SER A 103 5.31 17.26 1.09
C SER A 103 4.12 17.57 1.98
N SER A 104 2.93 17.47 1.44
CA SER A 104 1.70 17.57 2.22
C SER A 104 0.65 16.63 1.65
N THR A 105 -0.20 16.08 2.50
CA THR A 105 -1.33 15.24 2.14
C THR A 105 -2.52 15.56 3.03
N THR A 106 -3.71 15.17 2.61
CA THR A 106 -4.94 15.30 3.40
C THR A 106 -5.59 13.94 3.53
N ILE A 107 -5.94 13.54 4.76
CA ILE A 107 -6.76 12.35 4.98
C ILE A 107 -8.20 12.71 4.61
N CYS A 108 -8.74 12.09 3.56
CA CYS A 108 -10.12 12.26 3.13
C CYS A 108 -11.12 11.79 4.21
N GLN A 109 -12.42 11.88 3.95
CA GLN A 109 -13.41 11.22 4.81
C GLN A 109 -13.43 9.72 4.50
N PRO A 110 -13.44 8.84 5.51
CA PRO A 110 -13.50 7.40 5.28
C PRO A 110 -14.77 6.99 4.54
N PHE A 111 -14.63 6.05 3.63
CA PHE A 111 -15.71 5.46 2.86
C PHE A 111 -16.02 4.06 3.37
N HIS A 112 -17.30 3.68 3.40
CA HIS A 112 -17.73 2.34 3.74
C HIS A 112 -18.35 1.66 2.53
N LEU A 113 -17.93 0.42 2.27
CA LEU A 113 -18.58 -0.42 1.27
C LEU A 113 -20.01 -0.75 1.67
N ASP A 114 -20.93 -0.82 0.70
CA ASP A 114 -22.30 -1.30 0.96
C ASP A 114 -22.29 -2.77 1.38
N SER A 115 -21.43 -3.56 0.74
CA SER A 115 -21.17 -4.95 1.11
C SER A 115 -19.84 -5.47 0.59
N VAL A 116 -19.31 -6.47 1.27
CA VAL A 116 -18.13 -7.24 0.85
C VAL A 116 -18.39 -8.72 1.15
N TRP A 117 -18.04 -9.59 0.18
CA TRP A 117 -18.29 -11.04 0.32
C TRP A 117 -17.29 -11.88 -0.45
N LEU A 118 -17.21 -13.16 -0.11
CA LEU A 118 -16.50 -14.16 -0.90
C LEU A 118 -17.47 -14.75 -1.94
N ALA A 119 -17.08 -14.66 -3.21
CA ALA A 119 -17.85 -15.18 -4.33
C ALA A 119 -17.23 -16.48 -4.85
N PHE A 120 -18.08 -17.49 -5.00
CA PHE A 120 -17.73 -18.79 -5.54
C PHE A 120 -18.34 -18.92 -6.94
N ALA A 121 -17.56 -19.42 -7.91
CA ALA A 121 -18.06 -19.61 -9.27
C ALA A 121 -19.17 -20.69 -9.34
N ASN A 122 -19.08 -21.72 -8.49
CA ASN A 122 -20.06 -22.79 -8.35
C ASN A 122 -19.90 -23.51 -7.00
N GLU A 123 -20.73 -24.54 -6.71
CA GLU A 123 -20.70 -25.28 -5.44
C GLU A 123 -19.42 -26.09 -5.23
N GLN A 124 -18.72 -26.49 -6.30
CA GLN A 124 -17.47 -27.24 -6.26
C GLN A 124 -16.25 -26.34 -6.16
N ASP A 125 -16.42 -25.02 -6.36
CA ASP A 125 -15.33 -24.05 -6.31
C ASP A 125 -14.72 -24.01 -4.90
N THR A 126 -13.42 -24.08 -4.84
CA THR A 126 -12.63 -24.01 -3.61
C THR A 126 -11.76 -22.76 -3.53
N THR A 127 -11.82 -21.92 -4.57
CA THR A 127 -10.97 -20.73 -4.72
C THR A 127 -11.82 -19.46 -4.91
N PRO A 128 -12.55 -19.02 -3.87
CA PRO A 128 -13.40 -17.85 -3.98
C PRO A 128 -12.59 -16.58 -4.24
N THR A 129 -13.22 -15.62 -4.88
CA THR A 129 -12.72 -14.26 -5.05
C THR A 129 -13.40 -13.31 -4.08
N THR A 130 -12.78 -12.16 -3.79
CA THR A 130 -13.43 -11.11 -3.02
C THR A 130 -14.25 -10.24 -3.95
N ARG A 131 -15.52 -10.02 -3.63
CA ARG A 131 -16.39 -9.07 -4.33
C ARG A 131 -16.89 -8.00 -3.37
N ILE A 132 -17.07 -6.82 -3.94
CA ILE A 132 -17.57 -5.65 -3.24
C ILE A 132 -18.76 -5.06 -3.98
N GLN A 133 -19.64 -4.40 -3.22
CA GLN A 133 -20.58 -3.43 -3.73
C GLN A 133 -20.25 -2.08 -3.12
N LEU A 134 -20.18 -1.06 -3.95
CA LEU A 134 -20.02 0.31 -3.53
C LEU A 134 -21.00 1.22 -4.26
N THR A 135 -21.55 2.18 -3.53
CA THR A 135 -22.34 3.29 -4.09
C THR A 135 -21.54 4.57 -3.97
N ASP A 136 -21.22 5.15 -5.10
CA ASP A 136 -20.41 6.34 -5.18
C ASP A 136 -21.22 7.60 -4.87
N ASN A 137 -20.56 8.61 -4.28
CA ASN A 137 -21.17 9.89 -3.98
C ASN A 137 -21.02 10.85 -5.16
N PRO A 138 -22.11 11.21 -5.88
CA PRO A 138 -22.01 12.08 -7.06
C PRO A 138 -21.56 13.52 -6.78
N ALA A 139 -21.44 13.91 -5.50
CA ALA A 139 -21.01 15.24 -5.11
C ALA A 139 -19.48 15.38 -4.96
N THR A 140 -18.75 14.28 -4.97
CA THR A 140 -17.30 14.22 -4.84
C THR A 140 -16.69 13.54 -6.05
N HIS A 141 -15.39 13.72 -6.26
CA HIS A 141 -14.59 12.90 -7.15
C HIS A 141 -13.66 12.09 -6.27
N ASP A 142 -13.88 10.79 -6.23
CA ASP A 142 -13.28 9.91 -5.25
C ASP A 142 -12.22 8.99 -5.88
N TYR A 143 -11.14 8.76 -5.13
CA TYR A 143 -10.01 7.93 -5.54
C TYR A 143 -9.87 6.77 -4.58
N TYR A 144 -10.11 5.57 -5.09
CA TYR A 144 -10.17 4.33 -4.31
C TYR A 144 -8.90 3.52 -4.39
N MET A 145 -8.52 2.93 -3.27
CA MET A 145 -7.47 1.91 -3.19
C MET A 145 -7.96 0.76 -2.32
N PHE A 146 -7.74 -0.47 -2.80
CA PHE A 146 -8.05 -1.68 -2.05
C PHE A 146 -6.80 -2.44 -1.71
N GLN A 147 -6.75 -2.93 -0.47
CA GLN A 147 -5.68 -3.78 0.01
C GLN A 147 -6.28 -4.97 0.75
N LEU A 148 -5.63 -6.12 0.63
CA LEU A 148 -6.06 -7.37 1.23
C LEU A 148 -4.95 -7.93 2.11
N LYS A 149 -5.35 -8.50 3.25
CA LYS A 149 -4.46 -9.20 4.16
C LYS A 149 -5.14 -10.48 4.63
N ILE A 150 -4.43 -11.61 4.55
CA ILE A 150 -4.89 -12.86 5.13
C ILE A 150 -4.35 -12.93 6.56
N HIS A 151 -5.21 -13.24 7.53
CA HIS A 151 -4.79 -13.37 8.91
C HIS A 151 -3.86 -14.56 9.07
N GLY A 152 -2.66 -14.34 9.57
CA GLY A 152 -1.67 -15.37 9.81
C GLY A 152 -0.76 -15.01 10.98
N LYS A 153 0.05 -15.96 11.40
CA LYS A 153 1.02 -15.81 12.50
C LYS A 153 2.42 -15.44 12.02
N ARG A 154 2.66 -15.54 10.71
CA ARG A 154 3.96 -15.26 10.11
C ARG A 154 4.13 -13.77 9.87
N LEU A 155 5.38 -13.33 9.77
CA LEU A 155 5.73 -11.93 9.63
C LEU A 155 5.11 -11.31 8.36
N HIS A 156 5.17 -12.01 7.24
CA HIS A 156 4.61 -11.53 5.95
C HIS A 156 3.07 -11.59 5.86
N ASP A 157 2.40 -12.37 6.71
CA ASP A 157 0.94 -12.37 6.80
C ASP A 157 0.39 -11.06 7.40
N ARG A 158 1.28 -10.22 7.92
CA ARG A 158 0.95 -8.92 8.51
C ARG A 158 0.90 -7.79 7.48
N LEU A 159 1.49 -8.01 6.30
CA LEU A 159 1.56 -6.99 5.25
C LEU A 159 0.25 -6.89 4.47
N TRP A 160 -0.13 -5.66 4.19
CA TRP A 160 -1.20 -5.36 3.27
C TRP A 160 -0.71 -5.50 1.84
N VAL A 161 -1.43 -6.27 1.03
CA VAL A 161 -1.16 -6.48 -0.39
C VAL A 161 -2.19 -5.70 -1.18
N THR A 162 -1.75 -4.87 -2.09
CA THR A 162 -2.66 -4.10 -2.96
C THR A 162 -3.47 -5.01 -3.88
N SER A 163 -4.64 -4.56 -4.29
CA SER A 163 -5.40 -5.16 -5.39
C SER A 163 -4.76 -4.80 -6.75
N PHE A 164 -5.31 -5.34 -7.81
CA PHE A 164 -5.03 -4.90 -9.16
C PHE A 164 -6.35 -4.52 -9.86
N PRO A 165 -6.51 -3.29 -10.38
CA PRO A 165 -5.58 -2.15 -10.31
C PRO A 165 -5.30 -1.69 -8.87
N VAL A 166 -4.15 -1.04 -8.66
CA VAL A 166 -3.75 -0.59 -7.32
C VAL A 166 -4.63 0.55 -6.82
N ALA A 167 -4.91 1.53 -7.69
CA ALA A 167 -5.81 2.64 -7.41
C ALA A 167 -6.62 2.99 -8.67
N PHE A 168 -7.84 3.48 -8.48
CA PHE A 168 -8.73 3.92 -9.56
C PHE A 168 -9.65 5.04 -9.06
N ASP A 169 -10.25 5.77 -10.01
CA ASP A 169 -11.20 6.85 -9.75
C ASP A 169 -12.65 6.45 -10.10
N ASP A 170 -13.59 7.30 -9.72
CA ASP A 170 -15.02 7.15 -9.97
C ASP A 170 -15.48 7.62 -11.35
N ALA A 171 -14.59 8.11 -12.20
CA ALA A 171 -14.94 8.77 -13.46
C ALA A 171 -15.92 7.98 -14.35
N THR A 172 -15.91 6.65 -14.27
CA THR A 172 -16.78 5.78 -15.05
C THR A 172 -18.07 5.36 -14.37
N PHE A 173 -18.24 5.61 -13.07
CA PHE A 173 -19.38 5.15 -12.28
C PHE A 173 -19.89 6.17 -11.25
N SER A 174 -19.52 7.46 -11.40
CA SER A 174 -19.91 8.50 -10.46
C SER A 174 -21.42 8.51 -10.22
N GLY A 175 -21.82 8.49 -8.95
CA GLY A 175 -23.19 8.43 -8.49
C GLY A 175 -23.91 7.09 -8.71
N GLN A 176 -23.18 6.04 -9.06
CA GLN A 176 -23.76 4.73 -9.34
C GLN A 176 -23.38 3.71 -8.26
N THR A 177 -24.24 2.68 -8.14
CA THR A 177 -23.90 1.47 -7.39
C THR A 177 -23.26 0.47 -8.32
N VAL A 178 -22.04 0.04 -7.99
CA VAL A 178 -21.24 -0.89 -8.80
C VAL A 178 -20.79 -2.09 -8.00
N ASN A 179 -20.57 -3.20 -8.71
CA ASN A 179 -20.00 -4.41 -8.13
C ASN A 179 -18.66 -4.68 -8.80
N TYR A 180 -17.63 -4.85 -7.99
CA TYR A 180 -16.29 -5.19 -8.46
C TYR A 180 -15.79 -6.49 -7.86
N GLU A 181 -14.98 -7.18 -8.64
CA GLU A 181 -14.15 -8.27 -8.17
C GLU A 181 -12.78 -7.72 -7.81
N ILE A 182 -12.37 -7.93 -6.58
CA ILE A 182 -11.09 -7.46 -6.07
C ILE A 182 -10.12 -8.63 -6.04
N LEU A 183 -9.15 -8.58 -6.93
CA LEU A 183 -8.09 -9.58 -7.02
C LEU A 183 -6.90 -9.14 -6.16
N ARG A 184 -6.42 -10.04 -5.32
CA ARG A 184 -5.17 -9.84 -4.60
C ARG A 184 -4.02 -9.82 -5.60
N ALA A 185 -3.21 -8.75 -5.62
CA ALA A 185 -2.01 -8.72 -6.43
C ALA A 185 -0.97 -9.75 -5.93
N ASN A 186 -0.03 -10.09 -6.78
CA ASN A 186 1.08 -10.95 -6.36
C ASN A 186 1.97 -10.14 -5.40
N PRO A 187 2.13 -10.58 -4.14
CA PRO A 187 3.01 -9.89 -3.20
C PRO A 187 4.46 -10.05 -3.64
N SER A 188 5.30 -9.08 -3.29
CA SER A 188 6.75 -9.17 -3.43
C SER A 188 7.41 -9.05 -2.07
N SER A 189 8.53 -9.71 -1.88
CA SER A 189 9.30 -9.65 -0.64
C SER A 189 10.78 -9.53 -0.91
N LEU A 190 11.43 -8.58 -0.25
CA LEU A 190 12.89 -8.46 -0.22
C LEU A 190 13.55 -9.64 0.52
N PHE A 191 12.77 -10.40 1.28
CA PHE A 191 13.23 -11.53 2.09
C PHE A 191 12.93 -12.88 1.45
N GLU A 192 12.52 -12.91 0.18
CA GLU A 192 12.19 -14.15 -0.53
C GLU A 192 13.32 -15.20 -0.47
N SER A 193 14.58 -14.75 -0.56
CA SER A 193 15.75 -15.64 -0.49
C SER A 193 15.91 -16.33 0.87
N THR A 194 15.24 -15.85 1.92
CA THR A 194 15.27 -16.42 3.27
C THR A 194 14.08 -17.35 3.54
N MET A 195 13.11 -17.42 2.62
CA MET A 195 11.91 -18.23 2.78
C MET A 195 12.15 -19.66 2.34
N THR A 196 11.58 -20.62 3.07
CA THR A 196 11.42 -22.00 2.61
C THR A 196 10.44 -22.08 1.46
N ASP A 197 10.42 -23.20 0.73
CA ASP A 197 9.46 -23.39 -0.37
C ASP A 197 8.01 -23.37 0.12
N GLU A 198 7.72 -23.92 1.31
CA GLU A 198 6.39 -23.84 1.93
C GLU A 198 6.00 -22.41 2.29
N GLU A 199 6.94 -21.62 2.77
CA GLU A 199 6.72 -20.20 3.07
C GLU A 199 6.47 -19.38 1.81
N LYS A 200 7.18 -19.68 0.71
CA LYS A 200 6.94 -19.07 -0.59
C LYS A 200 5.57 -19.41 -1.12
N ASP A 201 5.17 -20.68 -1.10
CA ASP A 201 3.85 -21.13 -1.54
C ASP A 201 2.72 -20.43 -0.78
N GLU A 202 2.90 -20.21 0.51
CA GLU A 202 1.93 -19.49 1.33
C GLU A 202 1.93 -17.99 1.07
N PHE A 203 3.11 -17.38 0.93
CA PHE A 203 3.25 -15.94 0.71
C PHE A 203 2.71 -15.52 -0.66
N TYR A 204 3.08 -16.25 -1.72
CA TYR A 204 2.64 -15.95 -3.09
C TYR A 204 1.24 -16.47 -3.41
N ARG A 205 0.55 -17.01 -2.43
CA ARG A 205 -0.81 -17.52 -2.59
C ARG A 205 -1.77 -16.40 -3.00
N MET A 206 -2.32 -16.54 -4.19
CA MET A 206 -3.32 -15.60 -4.76
C MET A 206 -4.75 -15.95 -4.33
N THR A 207 -4.98 -17.17 -3.85
CA THR A 207 -6.30 -17.73 -3.55
C THR A 207 -6.50 -17.88 -2.04
N TYR A 208 -7.75 -17.88 -1.61
CA TYR A 208 -8.11 -18.12 -0.21
C TYR A 208 -8.32 -19.61 0.03
N ARG A 209 -8.06 -20.03 1.26
CA ARG A 209 -8.28 -21.40 1.75
C ARG A 209 -9.32 -21.41 2.85
N LYS A 210 -9.95 -22.56 3.06
CA LYS A 210 -10.87 -22.78 4.18
C LYS A 210 -10.19 -22.45 5.51
N GLY A 211 -10.91 -21.77 6.39
CA GLY A 211 -10.41 -21.30 7.67
C GLY A 211 -9.69 -19.96 7.61
N ASP A 212 -9.45 -19.40 6.41
CA ASP A 212 -8.85 -18.08 6.29
C ASP A 212 -9.79 -16.99 6.83
N THR A 213 -9.20 -16.07 7.58
CA THR A 213 -9.78 -14.77 7.88
C THR A 213 -9.09 -13.74 6.99
N ILE A 214 -9.86 -13.03 6.19
CA ILE A 214 -9.38 -12.05 5.22
C ILE A 214 -9.80 -10.66 5.68
N TYR A 215 -8.85 -9.76 5.79
CA TYR A 215 -9.12 -8.33 6.00
C TYR A 215 -9.06 -7.62 4.66
N MET A 216 -10.10 -6.86 4.38
CA MET A 216 -10.15 -5.97 3.23
C MET A 216 -10.13 -4.54 3.73
N LYS A 217 -9.11 -3.81 3.31
CA LYS A 217 -8.97 -2.38 3.57
C LYS A 217 -9.41 -1.61 2.34
N THR A 218 -10.37 -0.73 2.52
CA THR A 218 -10.80 0.27 1.52
C THR A 218 -10.28 1.62 1.96
N SER A 219 -9.54 2.31 1.10
CA SER A 219 -8.99 3.63 1.40
C SER A 219 -9.41 4.63 0.34
N LEU A 220 -9.80 5.83 0.75
CA LEU A 220 -9.84 6.99 -0.11
C LEU A 220 -8.52 7.74 -0.04
N LEU A 221 -8.05 8.19 -1.20
CA LEU A 221 -6.80 8.91 -1.40
C LEU A 221 -7.07 10.35 -1.81
N ASP A 222 -6.13 11.26 -1.54
CA ASP A 222 -6.08 12.52 -2.23
C ASP A 222 -5.58 12.36 -3.68
N TYR A 223 -5.78 13.37 -4.50
CA TYR A 223 -5.48 13.30 -5.93
C TYR A 223 -4.00 13.03 -6.24
N GLU A 224 -3.08 13.64 -5.50
CA GLU A 224 -1.64 13.44 -5.74
C GLU A 224 -1.21 12.01 -5.39
N SER A 225 -1.74 11.46 -4.31
CA SER A 225 -1.54 10.06 -3.93
C SER A 225 -2.14 9.09 -4.95
N TYR A 226 -3.34 9.40 -5.47
CA TYR A 226 -3.95 8.63 -6.55
C TYR A 226 -3.06 8.60 -7.80
N LEU A 227 -2.52 9.74 -8.23
CA LEU A 227 -1.62 9.80 -9.39
C LEU A 227 -0.39 8.91 -9.21
N TYR A 228 0.20 8.90 -8.02
CA TYR A 228 1.32 8.02 -7.70
C TYR A 228 0.92 6.54 -7.79
N TRP A 229 -0.13 6.14 -7.09
CA TRP A 229 -0.54 4.74 -7.02
C TRP A 229 -1.11 4.19 -8.33
N SER A 230 -1.78 5.02 -9.13
CA SER A 230 -2.25 4.62 -10.46
C SER A 230 -1.08 4.44 -11.44
N ALA A 231 -0.05 5.30 -11.37
CA ALA A 231 1.17 5.12 -12.14
C ALA A 231 1.93 3.84 -11.72
N MET A 232 1.96 3.51 -10.44
CA MET A 232 2.50 2.24 -9.94
C MET A 232 1.76 1.03 -10.52
N THR A 233 0.43 1.12 -10.72
CA THR A 233 -0.34 0.08 -11.42
C THR A 233 0.19 -0.16 -12.83
N TYR A 234 0.45 0.93 -13.56
CA TYR A 234 0.99 0.85 -14.93
C TYR A 234 2.39 0.22 -14.92
N GLU A 235 3.30 0.69 -14.06
CA GLU A 235 4.66 0.17 -13.97
C GLU A 235 4.70 -1.33 -13.61
N LEU A 236 3.85 -1.78 -12.67
CA LEU A 236 3.72 -3.19 -12.33
C LEU A 236 3.21 -4.05 -13.49
N SER A 237 2.37 -3.47 -14.38
CA SER A 237 1.83 -4.19 -15.54
C SER A 237 2.80 -4.23 -16.72
N VAL A 238 3.62 -3.19 -16.91
CA VAL A 238 4.53 -3.07 -18.06
C VAL A 238 5.99 -3.42 -17.73
N GLY A 239 6.39 -3.35 -16.46
CA GLY A 239 7.79 -3.57 -16.03
C GLY A 239 8.36 -4.96 -16.38
N GLN A 240 7.51 -5.91 -16.73
CA GLN A 240 7.91 -7.24 -17.22
C GLN A 240 8.00 -7.30 -18.77
N ASN A 241 7.63 -6.23 -19.48
CA ASN A 241 7.66 -6.20 -20.94
C ASN A 241 8.86 -5.37 -21.44
N PRO A 242 9.92 -6.00 -21.97
CA PRO A 242 11.12 -5.30 -22.40
C PRO A 242 10.89 -4.36 -23.63
N PHE A 243 9.72 -4.40 -24.25
CA PHE A 243 9.37 -3.55 -25.39
C PHE A 243 8.58 -2.29 -24.99
N MET A 244 8.26 -2.13 -23.72
CA MET A 244 7.58 -0.93 -23.20
C MET A 244 8.55 -0.06 -22.42
N SER A 245 8.47 1.24 -22.65
CA SER A 245 9.29 2.20 -21.89
C SER A 245 8.59 2.49 -20.57
N PRO A 246 9.35 2.50 -19.44
CA PRO A 246 8.80 2.93 -18.16
C PRO A 246 8.30 4.37 -18.24
N ALA A 247 7.17 4.66 -17.63
CA ALA A 247 6.67 6.01 -17.47
C ALA A 247 7.19 6.62 -16.15
N PRO A 248 7.45 7.95 -16.12
CA PRO A 248 7.83 8.58 -14.85
C PRO A 248 6.66 8.48 -13.86
N VAL A 249 6.92 7.91 -12.69
CA VAL A 249 5.96 7.88 -11.59
C VAL A 249 5.87 9.27 -10.97
N PRO A 250 4.69 9.89 -10.85
CA PRO A 250 4.52 11.17 -10.20
C PRO A 250 5.06 11.16 -8.77
N CYS A 251 5.65 12.27 -8.34
CA CYS A 251 6.23 12.42 -7.01
C CYS A 251 5.64 13.67 -6.36
N ASN A 252 5.02 13.54 -5.20
CA ASN A 252 4.52 14.68 -4.44
C ASN A 252 5.52 15.22 -3.40
N ILE A 253 6.74 14.68 -3.35
CA ILE A 253 7.83 15.18 -2.51
C ILE A 253 8.56 16.30 -3.26
N LYS A 254 8.67 17.46 -2.63
CA LYS A 254 9.41 18.62 -3.15
C LYS A 254 10.86 18.56 -2.67
N GLY A 255 11.81 18.74 -3.58
CA GLY A 255 13.25 18.71 -3.34
C GLY A 255 14.01 18.31 -4.58
N GLU A 256 15.34 18.36 -4.52
CA GLU A 256 16.19 17.97 -5.63
C GLU A 256 16.48 16.45 -5.57
N ASN A 257 16.50 15.80 -6.72
CA ASN A 257 16.89 14.40 -6.89
C ASN A 257 16.13 13.44 -5.95
N VAL A 258 14.81 13.61 -5.83
CA VAL A 258 13.94 12.82 -4.96
C VAL A 258 12.82 12.15 -5.77
N ILE A 259 12.42 10.97 -5.31
CA ILE A 259 11.23 10.25 -5.76
C ILE A 259 10.46 9.75 -4.54
N GLY A 260 9.18 9.48 -4.71
CA GLY A 260 8.36 8.91 -3.64
C GLY A 260 7.02 9.59 -3.46
N ASN A 261 6.39 9.28 -2.34
CA ASN A 261 5.05 9.74 -2.03
C ASN A 261 4.87 9.95 -0.52
N TRP A 262 4.10 10.98 -0.17
CA TRP A 262 3.55 11.18 1.16
C TRP A 262 2.02 11.11 1.06
N CYS A 263 1.41 10.05 1.58
CA CYS A 263 0.02 9.70 1.35
C CYS A 263 -0.80 9.68 2.64
N GLY A 264 -1.94 10.37 2.61
CA GLY A 264 -3.00 10.27 3.61
C GLY A 264 -4.02 9.21 3.21
N PHE A 265 -4.22 8.21 4.06
CA PHE A 265 -5.19 7.15 3.83
C PHE A 265 -6.41 7.33 4.73
N ALA A 266 -7.58 7.49 4.12
CA ALA A 266 -8.86 7.44 4.81
C ALA A 266 -9.43 6.02 4.71
N SER A 267 -9.06 5.17 5.66
CA SER A 267 -9.28 3.72 5.55
C SER A 267 -10.43 3.22 6.42
N THR A 268 -11.12 2.22 5.89
CA THR A 268 -12.02 1.31 6.62
C THR A 268 -11.59 -0.13 6.41
N ILE A 269 -11.91 -1.01 7.36
CA ILE A 269 -11.51 -2.42 7.30
C ILE A 269 -12.75 -3.30 7.48
N ASP A 270 -12.98 -4.15 6.50
CA ASP A 270 -13.96 -5.22 6.55
C ASP A 270 -13.28 -6.56 6.80
N THR A 271 -13.98 -7.47 7.46
CA THR A 271 -13.47 -8.80 7.78
C THR A 271 -14.32 -9.86 7.12
N LEU A 272 -13.69 -10.74 6.36
CA LEU A 272 -14.30 -11.89 5.72
C LEU A 272 -13.76 -13.18 6.34
N TYR A 273 -14.60 -14.17 6.44
CA TYR A 273 -14.19 -15.51 6.88
C TYR A 273 -14.56 -16.54 5.81
N TYR A 274 -13.59 -17.37 5.42
CA TYR A 274 -13.84 -18.51 4.54
C TYR A 274 -14.14 -19.75 5.38
N PRO A 275 -15.43 -20.13 5.55
CA PRO A 275 -15.80 -21.20 6.47
C PRO A 275 -15.32 -22.57 6.01
N ASP A 276 -14.96 -23.39 6.98
CA ASP A 276 -14.61 -24.81 6.76
C ASP A 276 -15.82 -25.66 6.34
N ASP A 277 -17.01 -25.26 6.80
CA ASP A 277 -18.26 -25.99 6.62
C ASP A 277 -18.91 -25.71 5.26
N ALA A 278 -19.24 -26.77 4.52
CA ALA A 278 -19.93 -26.70 3.24
C ALA A 278 -21.34 -26.06 3.33
N VAL A 279 -22.02 -26.16 4.50
CA VAL A 279 -23.36 -25.56 4.71
C VAL A 279 -23.25 -24.05 4.86
N ALA A 280 -22.21 -23.57 5.54
CA ALA A 280 -21.97 -22.12 5.67
C ALA A 280 -21.60 -21.49 4.33
N ARG A 281 -20.88 -22.21 3.44
CA ARG A 281 -20.58 -21.77 2.06
C ARG A 281 -21.83 -21.55 1.22
N ARG A 282 -22.84 -22.40 1.32
CA ARG A 282 -24.11 -22.24 0.58
C ARG A 282 -24.84 -20.95 0.92
N ARG A 283 -24.65 -20.42 2.13
CA ARG A 283 -25.24 -19.12 2.55
C ARG A 283 -24.50 -17.93 1.93
N LEU A 284 -23.21 -18.06 1.64
CA LEU A 284 -22.40 -17.01 1.00
C LEU A 284 -22.62 -16.90 -0.51
N VAL A 285 -22.98 -18.02 -1.19
CA VAL A 285 -23.29 -18.05 -2.63
C VAL A 285 -24.69 -17.45 -2.96
N ARG A 286 -25.57 -17.31 -1.99
CA ARG A 286 -26.95 -16.85 -2.18
C ARG A 286 -27.20 -15.36 -1.89
N ARG A 287 -26.16 -14.56 -1.70
CA ARG A 287 -26.30 -13.11 -1.48
C ARG A 287 -25.91 -12.29 -2.69
#